data_0fa361e959549484f33b27259004032a
#
_entry.id   0fa361e959549484f33b27259004032a
#
_cell.length_a   1.000
_cell.length_b   1.000
_cell.length_c   1.000
_cell.angle_alpha   90.00
_cell.angle_beta   90.00
_cell.angle_gamma   90.00
#
_symmetry.space_group_name_H-M   'P 1'
#
loop_
_entity.id
_entity.type
_entity.pdbx_description
1 polymer ?
#
loop_
_entity_poly.entity_id
_entity_poly.type
_entity_poly.pdbx_seq_one_letter_code
_entity_poly.pdbx_strand_id
1 'polypeptide(L)'
;MIIATKSILIKGLETVDVDVEVTLTSRGIPRFDIVGLASKSVEESKLRIKSAFANANLNFPNKKIVVNLAPADLQKTGSCFDLPIAIGLYCATNSIEVPKDWIFYGELSLNGELRYTNGVFLLCLFAKERGYKKVFIPASSTNEVSRFNKSDMQVFGVNNLSELIGYLKSGDDQVFSQSIVDEAAESSVEPVERYTFSNIIGQENAKRALEISAAGGHNLLFYGPPGSGKTYLAKSIAEILPDLEESESIEVSKIYSSVGLLKNSNEYTKTRPFRNPHHTTSYVSMVGGGNPPVPGEITLAHRGILFLDEINEFPKRTLEALRQPLEDKFINISRLNNSYRFPSSFTLLAGCNPCPCGYLGTNRCGCSPKVVKRYTEKLSGPILDRIDMHVHIDQVEIARLADFRNFNDSNIDQIKKNVLSAREIQRSRYKGINQISTNSDLGFEEVKLFSNIKPEALQILKKATSKIQISNRSFFKIVKVSRTISDLAGEHQIGESSVLEALQYRILTLDPQYNY
;
A
#
# COMPACT_ATOMS: atom_id res chain seq x y z
N MET A 1 41.99 -1.72 -17.78
CA MET A 1 41.17 -2.78 -17.18
C MET A 1 39.78 -2.19 -16.93
N ILE A 2 38.74 -2.90 -17.27
CA ILE A 2 37.33 -2.52 -16.97
C ILE A 2 36.87 -3.43 -15.84
N ILE A 3 36.38 -2.84 -14.77
CA ILE A 3 35.75 -3.56 -13.66
C ILE A 3 34.25 -3.24 -13.72
N ALA A 4 33.41 -4.26 -13.66
CA ALA A 4 31.97 -4.12 -13.62
C ALA A 4 31.42 -4.60 -12.25
N THR A 5 30.63 -3.77 -11.61
CA THR A 5 29.84 -4.13 -10.43
C THR A 5 28.36 -4.07 -10.80
N LYS A 6 27.51 -4.79 -10.06
CA LYS A 6 26.08 -4.84 -10.28
C LYS A 6 25.30 -4.01 -9.27
N SER A 7 24.26 -3.34 -9.74
CA SER A 7 23.29 -2.62 -8.93
C SER A 7 21.90 -2.67 -9.57
N ILE A 8 20.91 -2.00 -8.99
CA ILE A 8 19.59 -1.84 -9.60
C ILE A 8 19.16 -0.39 -9.69
N LEU A 9 18.31 -0.12 -10.65
CA LEU A 9 17.47 1.08 -10.69
C LEU A 9 16.05 0.70 -10.31
N ILE A 10 15.47 1.41 -9.35
CA ILE A 10 14.05 1.27 -9.00
C ILE A 10 13.25 2.31 -9.80
N LYS A 11 12.31 1.83 -10.61
CA LYS A 11 11.41 2.65 -11.42
C LYS A 11 9.97 2.42 -10.98
N GLY A 12 9.49 3.24 -10.04
CA GLY A 12 8.23 2.98 -9.36
C GLY A 12 8.32 1.75 -8.44
N LEU A 13 7.74 0.62 -8.84
CA LEU A 13 7.85 -0.67 -8.15
C LEU A 13 8.61 -1.73 -8.98
N GLU A 14 9.03 -1.37 -10.19
CA GLU A 14 9.82 -2.23 -11.05
C GLU A 14 11.31 -2.03 -10.78
N THR A 15 12.08 -3.10 -10.94
CA THR A 15 13.52 -3.10 -10.78
C THR A 15 14.21 -3.42 -12.09
N VAL A 16 15.24 -2.67 -12.42
CA VAL A 16 16.04 -2.85 -13.63
C VAL A 16 17.50 -3.05 -13.24
N ASP A 17 18.13 -4.06 -13.82
CA ASP A 17 19.56 -4.34 -13.65
C ASP A 17 20.41 -3.18 -14.18
N VAL A 18 21.44 -2.79 -13.42
CA VAL A 18 22.37 -1.73 -13.81
C VAL A 18 23.80 -2.23 -13.66
N ASP A 19 24.50 -2.28 -14.80
CA ASP A 19 25.94 -2.51 -14.81
C ASP A 19 26.67 -1.19 -14.55
N VAL A 20 27.52 -1.20 -13.53
CA VAL A 20 28.37 -0.08 -13.18
C VAL A 20 29.81 -0.42 -13.62
N GLU A 21 30.18 0.04 -14.80
CA GLU A 21 31.47 -0.23 -15.41
C GLU A 21 32.43 0.90 -15.08
N VAL A 22 33.55 0.58 -14.46
CA VAL A 22 34.59 1.55 -14.07
C VAL A 22 35.86 1.31 -14.87
N THR A 23 36.38 2.37 -15.50
CA THR A 23 37.63 2.35 -16.26
C THR A 23 38.61 3.41 -15.75
N LEU A 24 39.85 3.01 -15.55
CA LEU A 24 40.96 3.89 -15.21
C LEU A 24 41.93 4.02 -16.38
N THR A 25 42.23 5.25 -16.81
CA THR A 25 43.15 5.54 -17.89
C THR A 25 44.27 6.45 -17.39
N SER A 26 45.54 6.03 -17.58
CA SER A 26 46.71 6.82 -17.17
C SER A 26 47.04 7.95 -18.16
N ARG A 27 46.40 7.99 -19.33
CA ARG A 27 46.59 9.00 -20.36
C ARG A 27 45.55 10.12 -20.20
N GLY A 28 45.97 11.37 -20.19
CA GLY A 28 45.14 12.56 -20.12
C GLY A 28 45.09 13.20 -18.72
N ILE A 29 44.34 14.31 -18.62
CA ILE A 29 44.19 15.07 -17.37
C ILE A 29 43.30 14.26 -16.40
N PRO A 30 43.66 14.17 -15.11
CA PRO A 30 42.84 13.52 -14.10
C PRO A 30 41.43 14.13 -14.06
N ARG A 31 40.41 13.29 -14.29
CA ARG A 31 39.03 13.70 -14.35
C ARG A 31 38.14 12.52 -13.91
N PHE A 32 37.00 12.83 -13.29
CA PHE A 32 36.01 11.84 -12.91
C PHE A 32 34.69 12.10 -13.68
N ASP A 33 34.38 11.26 -14.64
CA ASP A 33 33.19 11.34 -15.49
C ASP A 33 32.25 10.19 -15.21
N ILE A 34 30.95 10.49 -15.09
CA ILE A 34 29.88 9.49 -15.02
C ILE A 34 29.03 9.65 -16.27
N VAL A 35 28.81 8.57 -17.02
CA VAL A 35 28.01 8.52 -18.25
C VAL A 35 26.88 7.50 -18.11
N GLY A 36 25.89 7.52 -19.00
CA GLY A 36 24.73 6.62 -18.96
C GLY A 36 23.47 7.28 -18.40
N LEU A 37 23.18 8.53 -18.80
CA LEU A 37 22.02 9.33 -18.35
C LEU A 37 21.94 9.48 -16.82
N ALA A 38 23.04 9.81 -16.19
CA ALA A 38 23.11 10.12 -14.77
C ALA A 38 22.33 11.42 -14.45
N SER A 39 21.47 11.39 -13.43
CA SER A 39 20.83 12.61 -12.88
C SER A 39 21.85 13.42 -12.07
N LYS A 40 21.47 14.66 -11.66
CA LYS A 40 22.32 15.48 -10.78
C LYS A 40 22.71 14.75 -9.50
N SER A 41 21.78 14.01 -8.88
CA SER A 41 22.04 13.26 -7.65
C SER A 41 23.12 12.18 -7.82
N VAL A 42 23.17 11.53 -9.00
CA VAL A 42 24.21 10.57 -9.36
C VAL A 42 25.52 11.29 -9.72
N GLU A 43 25.47 12.46 -10.34
CA GLU A 43 26.66 13.30 -10.60
C GLU A 43 27.34 13.75 -9.30
N GLU A 44 26.56 14.06 -8.25
CA GLU A 44 27.05 14.44 -6.92
C GLU A 44 27.76 13.29 -6.19
N SER A 45 27.55 12.03 -6.60
CA SER A 45 28.27 10.85 -6.08
C SER A 45 29.80 11.02 -6.18
N LYS A 46 30.28 11.75 -7.20
CA LYS A 46 31.71 12.03 -7.38
C LYS A 46 32.36 12.66 -6.13
N LEU A 47 31.63 13.61 -5.50
CA LEU A 47 32.12 14.31 -4.31
C LEU A 47 32.02 13.42 -3.08
N ARG A 48 30.88 12.69 -2.92
CA ARG A 48 30.68 11.77 -1.79
C ARG A 48 31.73 10.66 -1.80
N ILE A 49 31.94 10.01 -2.94
CA ILE A 49 32.93 8.93 -3.09
C ILE A 49 34.33 9.43 -2.83
N LYS A 50 34.72 10.59 -3.36
CA LYS A 50 36.05 11.17 -3.11
C LYS A 50 36.29 11.44 -1.63
N SER A 51 35.32 12.01 -0.94
CA SER A 51 35.39 12.26 0.50
C SER A 51 35.43 10.97 1.32
N ALA A 52 34.60 9.98 0.96
CA ALA A 52 34.57 8.68 1.60
C ALA A 52 35.91 7.93 1.48
N PHE A 53 36.58 8.00 0.32
CA PHE A 53 37.90 7.43 0.13
C PHE A 53 38.94 8.10 1.03
N ALA A 54 38.92 9.43 1.11
CA ALA A 54 39.85 10.18 1.98
C ALA A 54 39.67 9.81 3.46
N ASN A 55 38.43 9.73 3.93
CA ASN A 55 38.11 9.40 5.32
C ASN A 55 38.35 7.91 5.66
N ALA A 56 38.28 7.02 4.67
CA ALA A 56 38.63 5.61 4.81
C ALA A 56 40.16 5.35 4.69
N ASN A 57 40.98 6.40 4.60
CA ASN A 57 42.42 6.31 4.36
C ASN A 57 42.81 5.51 3.10
N LEU A 58 41.97 5.62 2.06
CA LEU A 58 42.16 4.96 0.78
C LEU A 58 42.75 5.94 -0.25
N ASN A 59 43.68 5.45 -1.07
CA ASN A 59 44.24 6.26 -2.15
C ASN A 59 43.21 6.46 -3.27
N PHE A 60 42.78 7.70 -3.46
CA PHE A 60 41.97 8.05 -4.62
C PHE A 60 42.84 8.15 -5.88
N PRO A 61 42.53 7.44 -6.98
CA PRO A 61 43.42 7.37 -8.15
C PRO A 61 43.52 8.73 -8.86
N ASN A 62 44.74 9.22 -9.02
CA ASN A 62 45.04 10.43 -9.80
C ASN A 62 45.14 10.10 -11.30
N LYS A 63 44.05 9.60 -11.87
CA LYS A 63 43.90 9.14 -13.26
C LYS A 63 42.60 9.67 -13.84
N LYS A 64 42.40 9.51 -15.16
CA LYS A 64 41.11 9.74 -15.78
C LYS A 64 40.22 8.54 -15.43
N ILE A 65 39.13 8.82 -14.68
CA ILE A 65 38.11 7.86 -14.23
C ILE A 65 36.88 8.05 -15.12
N VAL A 66 36.39 6.97 -15.71
CA VAL A 66 35.14 6.97 -16.44
C VAL A 66 34.26 5.86 -15.84
N VAL A 67 33.08 6.23 -15.38
CA VAL A 67 32.05 5.31 -14.90
C VAL A 67 30.89 5.31 -15.90
N ASN A 68 30.55 4.14 -16.44
CA ASN A 68 29.41 3.97 -17.31
C ASN A 68 28.32 3.21 -16.58
N LEU A 69 27.10 3.77 -16.55
CA LEU A 69 25.92 3.14 -15.96
C LEU A 69 25.05 2.59 -17.10
N ALA A 70 25.16 1.30 -17.37
CA ALA A 70 24.41 0.63 -18.42
C ALA A 70 23.10 0.02 -17.86
N PRO A 71 21.97 0.00 -18.64
CA PRO A 71 21.82 0.47 -20.01
C PRO A 71 21.70 2.00 -20.13
N ALA A 72 22.17 2.59 -21.23
CA ALA A 72 22.27 4.05 -21.41
C ALA A 72 20.93 4.74 -21.77
N ASP A 73 19.90 3.99 -22.09
CA ASP A 73 18.56 4.49 -22.47
C ASP A 73 17.68 4.86 -21.26
N LEU A 74 18.07 4.45 -20.04
CA LEU A 74 17.34 4.72 -18.81
C LEU A 74 18.03 5.80 -17.98
N GLN A 75 17.26 6.79 -17.53
CA GLN A 75 17.78 7.80 -16.61
C GLN A 75 17.98 7.19 -15.22
N LYS A 76 19.22 7.25 -14.71
CA LYS A 76 19.59 6.82 -13.36
C LYS A 76 19.36 7.96 -12.38
N THR A 77 18.58 7.67 -11.33
CA THR A 77 18.22 8.63 -10.28
C THR A 77 18.53 8.03 -8.92
N GLY A 78 18.79 8.89 -7.93
CA GLY A 78 19.08 8.46 -6.56
C GLY A 78 20.57 8.35 -6.28
N SER A 79 20.89 8.16 -5.00
CA SER A 79 22.25 8.06 -4.47
C SER A 79 22.70 6.61 -4.22
N CYS A 80 21.84 5.63 -4.52
CA CYS A 80 22.10 4.21 -4.30
C CYS A 80 23.28 3.64 -5.12
N PHE A 81 23.74 4.38 -6.13
CA PHE A 81 24.89 4.00 -6.96
C PHE A 81 26.25 4.37 -6.35
N ASP A 82 26.28 5.10 -5.22
CA ASP A 82 27.53 5.50 -4.57
C ASP A 82 28.39 4.29 -4.22
N LEU A 83 27.76 3.29 -3.56
CA LEU A 83 28.47 2.08 -3.13
C LEU A 83 29.01 1.27 -4.32
N PRO A 84 28.23 0.88 -5.34
CA PRO A 84 28.76 0.11 -6.46
C PRO A 84 29.84 0.87 -7.25
N ILE A 85 29.74 2.21 -7.38
CA ILE A 85 30.77 3.02 -8.01
C ILE A 85 32.08 3.02 -7.17
N ALA A 86 31.95 3.19 -5.85
CA ALA A 86 33.10 3.19 -4.94
C ALA A 86 33.84 1.86 -4.96
N ILE A 87 33.09 0.73 -4.91
CA ILE A 87 33.70 -0.61 -4.99
C ILE A 87 34.34 -0.86 -6.35
N GLY A 88 33.64 -0.51 -7.44
CA GLY A 88 34.22 -0.61 -8.78
C GLY A 88 35.51 0.18 -8.93
N LEU A 89 35.54 1.40 -8.38
CA LEU A 89 36.75 2.25 -8.39
C LEU A 89 37.89 1.66 -7.56
N TYR A 90 37.58 1.16 -6.36
CA TYR A 90 38.58 0.50 -5.51
C TYR A 90 39.14 -0.75 -6.17
N CYS A 91 38.32 -1.59 -6.74
CA CYS A 91 38.71 -2.82 -7.42
C CYS A 91 39.51 -2.53 -8.69
N ALA A 92 39.12 -1.51 -9.46
CA ALA A 92 39.90 -1.06 -10.64
C ALA A 92 41.28 -0.51 -10.28
N THR A 93 41.43 0.12 -9.10
CA THR A 93 42.71 0.66 -8.63
C THR A 93 43.65 -0.45 -8.17
N ASN A 94 43.12 -1.50 -7.54
CA ASN A 94 43.88 -2.60 -6.95
C ASN A 94 43.92 -3.87 -7.81
N SER A 95 43.30 -3.85 -9.01
CA SER A 95 43.24 -5.00 -9.93
C SER A 95 42.51 -6.22 -9.30
N ILE A 96 41.47 -5.99 -8.53
CA ILE A 96 40.65 -7.01 -7.91
C ILE A 96 39.42 -7.28 -8.80
N GLU A 97 39.14 -8.54 -9.09
CA GLU A 97 37.91 -8.92 -9.80
C GLU A 97 36.73 -9.02 -8.85
N VAL A 98 35.55 -8.49 -9.28
CA VAL A 98 34.30 -8.60 -8.52
C VAL A 98 33.47 -9.76 -9.10
N PRO A 99 33.01 -10.71 -8.28
CA PRO A 99 32.15 -11.79 -8.75
C PRO A 99 30.85 -11.24 -9.36
N LYS A 100 30.40 -11.82 -10.47
CA LYS A 100 29.21 -11.36 -11.21
C LYS A 100 27.89 -11.63 -10.48
N ASP A 101 27.90 -12.51 -9.50
CA ASP A 101 26.78 -12.89 -8.65
C ASP A 101 26.69 -12.07 -7.35
N TRP A 102 27.46 -10.96 -7.29
CA TRP A 102 27.41 -9.96 -6.21
C TRP A 102 26.70 -8.70 -6.66
N ILE A 103 25.87 -8.12 -5.81
CA ILE A 103 25.15 -6.88 -6.07
C ILE A 103 25.33 -5.90 -4.92
N PHE A 104 25.51 -4.63 -5.24
CA PHE A 104 25.81 -3.54 -4.30
C PHE A 104 24.77 -2.44 -4.42
N TYR A 105 24.30 -1.94 -3.27
CA TYR A 105 23.28 -0.91 -3.24
C TYR A 105 23.39 -0.07 -1.97
N GLY A 106 23.55 1.24 -2.10
CA GLY A 106 23.65 2.13 -0.93
C GLY A 106 24.22 3.50 -1.23
N GLU A 107 23.80 4.46 -0.42
CA GLU A 107 24.31 5.84 -0.41
C GLU A 107 25.47 5.95 0.55
N LEU A 108 26.55 6.62 0.13
CA LEU A 108 27.68 6.97 0.98
C LEU A 108 27.51 8.39 1.55
N SER A 109 27.75 8.52 2.84
CA SER A 109 27.98 9.80 3.47
C SER A 109 29.41 10.29 3.21
N LEU A 110 29.71 11.55 3.51
CA LEU A 110 31.06 12.12 3.30
C LEU A 110 32.13 11.45 4.17
N ASN A 111 31.75 10.90 5.33
CA ASN A 111 32.65 10.16 6.22
C ASN A 111 32.85 8.68 5.83
N GLY A 112 32.17 8.22 4.77
CA GLY A 112 32.27 6.84 4.27
C GLY A 112 31.31 5.86 4.90
N GLU A 113 30.37 6.29 5.77
CA GLU A 113 29.29 5.46 6.30
C GLU A 113 28.19 5.25 5.25
N LEU A 114 27.53 4.10 5.28
CA LEU A 114 26.34 3.83 4.47
C LEU A 114 25.09 4.33 5.16
N ARG A 115 24.30 5.09 4.43
CA ARG A 115 23.00 5.62 4.90
C ARG A 115 21.86 4.72 4.51
N TYR A 116 20.82 4.73 5.32
CA TYR A 116 19.55 4.10 4.98
C TYR A 116 19.11 4.47 3.57
N THR A 117 18.75 3.48 2.78
CA THR A 117 18.37 3.65 1.37
C THR A 117 17.06 2.90 1.09
N ASN A 118 16.08 3.60 0.53
CA ASN A 118 14.78 3.03 0.21
C ASN A 118 14.88 1.93 -0.85
N GLY A 119 13.94 0.97 -0.81
CA GLY A 119 13.79 -0.03 -1.86
C GLY A 119 14.68 -1.27 -1.71
N VAL A 120 15.30 -1.46 -0.56
CA VAL A 120 16.16 -2.62 -0.30
C VAL A 120 15.38 -3.94 -0.39
N PHE A 121 14.10 -3.96 0.00
CA PHE A 121 13.25 -5.13 -0.17
C PHE A 121 13.05 -5.48 -1.66
N LEU A 122 12.85 -4.47 -2.52
CA LEU A 122 12.75 -4.65 -3.98
C LEU A 122 14.07 -5.20 -4.56
N LEU A 123 15.21 -4.68 -4.08
CA LEU A 123 16.54 -5.19 -4.45
C LEU A 123 16.67 -6.68 -4.13
N CYS A 124 16.35 -7.09 -2.89
CA CYS A 124 16.52 -8.47 -2.46
C CYS A 124 15.59 -9.44 -3.20
N LEU A 125 14.34 -9.02 -3.50
CA LEU A 125 13.47 -9.80 -4.37
C LEU A 125 14.06 -9.99 -5.76
N PHE A 126 14.52 -8.91 -6.38
CA PHE A 126 15.16 -8.95 -7.68
C PHE A 126 16.41 -9.83 -7.67
N ALA A 127 17.27 -9.68 -6.67
CA ALA A 127 18.48 -10.45 -6.51
C ALA A 127 18.19 -11.97 -6.41
N LYS A 128 17.15 -12.34 -5.64
CA LYS A 128 16.69 -13.72 -5.51
C LYS A 128 16.16 -14.27 -6.85
N GLU A 129 15.32 -13.51 -7.56
CA GLU A 129 14.78 -13.92 -8.87
C GLU A 129 15.86 -14.10 -9.95
N ARG A 130 16.95 -13.30 -9.89
CA ARG A 130 18.07 -13.34 -10.83
C ARG A 130 19.21 -14.27 -10.42
N GLY A 131 19.13 -14.89 -9.23
CA GLY A 131 20.13 -15.86 -8.74
C GLY A 131 21.43 -15.22 -8.24
N TYR A 132 21.39 -13.95 -7.79
CA TYR A 132 22.52 -13.34 -7.09
C TYR A 132 22.77 -14.04 -5.76
N LYS A 133 24.04 -14.26 -5.41
CA LYS A 133 24.42 -14.98 -4.19
C LYS A 133 24.72 -14.05 -3.02
N LYS A 134 25.32 -12.89 -3.27
CA LYS A 134 25.66 -11.93 -2.22
C LYS A 134 25.09 -10.55 -2.53
N VAL A 135 24.43 -9.97 -1.55
CA VAL A 135 23.79 -8.65 -1.61
C VAL A 135 24.36 -7.77 -0.52
N PHE A 136 24.95 -6.62 -0.89
CA PHE A 136 25.55 -5.67 0.04
C PHE A 136 24.67 -4.42 0.13
N ILE A 137 24.16 -4.14 1.32
CA ILE A 137 23.22 -3.06 1.61
C ILE A 137 23.63 -2.29 2.87
N PRO A 138 23.10 -1.08 3.12
CA PRO A 138 23.34 -0.40 4.39
C PRO A 138 22.85 -1.24 5.59
N ALA A 139 23.66 -1.32 6.64
CA ALA A 139 23.30 -2.04 7.87
C ALA A 139 21.98 -1.54 8.48
N SER A 140 21.69 -0.24 8.38
CA SER A 140 20.42 0.36 8.83
C SER A 140 19.16 -0.12 8.05
N SER A 141 19.35 -0.81 6.92
CA SER A 141 18.25 -1.36 6.10
C SER A 141 18.07 -2.88 6.25
N THR A 142 18.88 -3.57 7.05
CA THR A 142 18.86 -5.03 7.19
C THR A 142 17.55 -5.55 7.79
N ASN A 143 16.91 -4.77 8.66
CA ASN A 143 15.62 -5.12 9.27
C ASN A 143 14.50 -5.35 8.24
N GLU A 144 14.57 -4.71 7.07
CA GLU A 144 13.58 -4.90 5.99
C GLU A 144 13.69 -6.27 5.33
N VAL A 145 14.86 -6.93 5.43
CA VAL A 145 15.24 -8.06 4.56
C VAL A 145 15.79 -9.28 5.30
N SER A 146 15.64 -9.33 6.63
CA SER A 146 16.14 -10.43 7.49
C SER A 146 15.72 -11.82 7.01
N ARG A 147 14.54 -11.95 6.38
CA ARG A 147 14.02 -13.20 5.82
C ARG A 147 14.80 -13.74 4.63
N PHE A 148 15.46 -12.88 3.87
CA PHE A 148 16.19 -13.33 2.69
C PHE A 148 17.45 -14.14 3.03
N ASN A 149 17.97 -14.00 4.25
CA ASN A 149 19.12 -14.77 4.73
C ASN A 149 18.85 -16.27 4.92
N LYS A 150 17.59 -16.72 4.82
CA LYS A 150 17.21 -18.16 4.89
C LYS A 150 17.22 -18.86 3.52
N SER A 151 17.55 -18.15 2.45
CA SER A 151 17.62 -18.66 1.08
C SER A 151 19.07 -18.93 0.66
N ASP A 152 19.26 -19.42 -0.57
CA ASP A 152 20.59 -19.58 -1.18
C ASP A 152 21.34 -18.26 -1.44
N MET A 153 20.78 -17.13 -1.00
CA MET A 153 21.30 -15.79 -1.11
C MET A 153 21.68 -15.25 0.28
N GLN A 154 22.87 -14.69 0.40
CA GLN A 154 23.35 -14.02 1.61
C GLN A 154 23.20 -12.50 1.48
N VAL A 155 22.63 -11.86 2.50
CA VAL A 155 22.49 -10.40 2.57
C VAL A 155 23.39 -9.86 3.68
N PHE A 156 24.29 -8.96 3.30
CA PHE A 156 25.28 -8.34 4.20
C PHE A 156 24.90 -6.90 4.48
N GLY A 157 24.71 -6.57 5.75
CA GLY A 157 24.58 -5.19 6.22
C GLY A 157 25.94 -4.54 6.40
N VAL A 158 26.21 -3.49 5.68
CA VAL A 158 27.48 -2.77 5.66
C VAL A 158 27.34 -1.44 6.38
N ASN A 159 28.18 -1.16 7.37
CA ASN A 159 28.15 0.10 8.11
C ASN A 159 28.95 1.20 7.37
N ASN A 160 30.08 0.85 6.81
CA ASN A 160 30.95 1.82 6.15
C ASN A 160 31.80 1.17 5.03
N LEU A 161 32.36 2.03 4.18
CA LEU A 161 33.16 1.61 3.03
C LEU A 161 34.42 0.80 3.44
N SER A 162 35.05 1.14 4.58
CA SER A 162 36.26 0.46 5.07
C SER A 162 35.99 -0.99 5.45
N GLU A 163 34.84 -1.26 6.07
CA GLU A 163 34.37 -2.61 6.42
C GLU A 163 34.23 -3.49 5.18
N LEU A 164 33.53 -3.00 4.15
CA LEU A 164 33.37 -3.75 2.90
C LEU A 164 34.70 -3.97 2.16
N ILE A 165 35.59 -3.01 2.19
CA ILE A 165 36.94 -3.17 1.60
C ILE A 165 37.78 -4.18 2.40
N GLY A 166 37.67 -4.18 3.73
CA GLY A 166 38.25 -5.21 4.58
C GLY A 166 37.83 -6.61 4.14
N TYR A 167 36.54 -6.77 3.94
CA TYR A 167 35.94 -8.01 3.43
C TYR A 167 36.48 -8.41 2.05
N LEU A 168 36.57 -7.46 1.10
CA LEU A 168 37.12 -7.73 -0.24
C LEU A 168 38.59 -8.21 -0.21
N LYS A 169 39.35 -7.85 0.84
CA LYS A 169 40.73 -8.30 1.02
C LYS A 169 40.86 -9.66 1.70
N SER A 170 40.05 -9.92 2.72
CA SER A 170 40.13 -11.12 3.57
C SER A 170 39.29 -12.28 3.06
N GLY A 171 38.15 -11.99 2.44
CA GLY A 171 37.12 -12.99 2.10
C GLY A 171 36.41 -13.57 3.33
N ASP A 172 36.57 -12.96 4.50
CA ASP A 172 36.03 -13.45 5.77
C ASP A 172 34.66 -12.86 6.06
N ASP A 173 33.61 -13.70 5.96
CA ASP A 173 32.23 -13.29 6.23
C ASP A 173 32.02 -12.83 7.69
N GLN A 174 32.94 -13.17 8.62
CA GLN A 174 32.84 -12.75 10.03
C GLN A 174 33.01 -11.24 10.22
N VAL A 175 33.55 -10.53 9.23
CA VAL A 175 33.63 -9.05 9.24
C VAL A 175 32.23 -8.43 9.43
N PHE A 176 31.18 -9.08 8.97
CA PHE A 176 29.78 -8.63 9.07
C PHE A 176 28.99 -9.30 10.20
N SER A 177 29.64 -10.08 11.07
CA SER A 177 28.96 -10.88 12.12
C SER A 177 28.23 -10.04 13.19
N GLN A 178 28.48 -8.74 13.28
CA GLN A 178 27.76 -7.80 14.14
C GLN A 178 26.49 -7.21 13.49
N SER A 179 26.28 -7.45 12.21
CA SER A 179 25.12 -6.93 11.44
C SER A 179 24.02 -7.96 11.24
N ILE A 180 24.18 -9.19 11.72
CA ILE A 180 23.11 -10.19 11.78
C ILE A 180 22.24 -9.80 12.97
N VAL A 181 21.09 -9.24 12.66
CA VAL A 181 20.10 -8.81 13.66
C VAL A 181 19.74 -9.99 14.53
N ASP A 182 20.02 -9.90 15.83
CA ASP A 182 19.46 -10.81 16.84
C ASP A 182 17.93 -10.87 16.68
N GLU A 183 17.40 -12.08 16.58
CA GLU A 183 15.95 -12.37 16.42
C GLU A 183 15.08 -11.84 17.59
N ALA A 184 15.63 -11.14 18.56
CA ALA A 184 15.01 -10.82 19.83
C ALA A 184 14.74 -9.33 20.11
N ALA A 185 14.84 -8.43 19.15
CA ALA A 185 14.30 -7.09 19.38
C ALA A 185 12.77 -7.15 19.22
N GLU A 186 12.08 -7.55 20.29
CA GLU A 186 10.66 -7.23 20.47
C GLU A 186 10.50 -5.72 20.22
N SER A 187 9.98 -5.39 19.06
CA SER A 187 9.59 -4.03 18.75
C SER A 187 8.62 -3.59 19.83
N SER A 188 9.02 -2.61 20.64
CA SER A 188 8.10 -1.83 21.44
C SER A 188 7.13 -1.18 20.47
N VAL A 189 6.03 -1.87 20.22
CA VAL A 189 4.87 -1.32 19.52
C VAL A 189 4.41 -0.18 20.41
N GLU A 190 4.61 1.07 19.98
CA GLU A 190 3.91 2.20 20.58
C GLU A 190 2.44 1.79 20.74
N PRO A 191 1.79 2.06 21.87
CA PRO A 191 0.40 1.71 22.07
C PRO A 191 -0.43 2.49 21.05
N VAL A 192 -0.66 1.87 19.89
CA VAL A 192 -1.67 2.32 18.94
C VAL A 192 -2.98 2.30 19.73
N GLU A 193 -3.64 3.46 19.84
CA GLU A 193 -5.01 3.53 20.37
C GLU A 193 -5.80 2.38 19.74
N ARG A 194 -6.09 1.35 20.52
CA ARG A 194 -6.78 0.17 20.02
C ARG A 194 -8.25 0.50 19.88
N TYR A 195 -8.66 0.84 18.67
CA TYR A 195 -10.07 0.94 18.32
C TYR A 195 -10.64 -0.48 18.28
N THR A 196 -11.29 -0.86 19.36
CA THR A 196 -11.78 -2.23 19.56
C THR A 196 -13.21 -2.32 19.10
N PHE A 197 -13.52 -3.28 18.25
CA PHE A 197 -14.87 -3.52 17.74
C PHE A 197 -15.85 -3.84 18.87
N SER A 198 -15.38 -4.53 19.91
CA SER A 198 -16.15 -4.84 21.13
C SER A 198 -16.58 -3.60 21.93
N ASN A 199 -15.83 -2.50 21.85
CA ASN A 199 -16.15 -1.26 22.55
C ASN A 199 -17.24 -0.40 21.86
N ILE A 200 -17.74 -0.84 20.70
CA ILE A 200 -18.80 -0.13 19.99
C ILE A 200 -20.15 -0.46 20.64
N ILE A 201 -20.77 0.54 21.25
CA ILE A 201 -22.06 0.41 21.89
C ILE A 201 -23.19 0.59 20.89
N GLY A 202 -24.10 -0.38 20.78
CA GLY A 202 -25.16 -0.35 19.79
C GLY A 202 -24.63 -0.42 18.36
N GLN A 203 -25.25 0.33 17.45
CA GLN A 203 -24.84 0.46 16.04
C GLN A 203 -24.82 -0.90 15.28
N GLU A 204 -25.76 -1.80 15.57
CA GLU A 204 -25.76 -3.17 15.05
C GLU A 204 -25.75 -3.22 13.51
N ASN A 205 -26.48 -2.31 12.86
CA ASN A 205 -26.48 -2.20 11.39
C ASN A 205 -25.09 -1.81 10.85
N ALA A 206 -24.37 -0.92 11.54
CA ALA A 206 -23.04 -0.50 11.14
C ALA A 206 -22.00 -1.61 11.38
N LYS A 207 -22.10 -2.32 12.51
CA LYS A 207 -21.27 -3.50 12.80
C LYS A 207 -21.47 -4.58 11.73
N ARG A 208 -22.71 -4.87 11.38
CA ARG A 208 -23.04 -5.86 10.34
C ARG A 208 -22.53 -5.43 8.97
N ALA A 209 -22.64 -4.15 8.60
CA ALA A 209 -22.10 -3.63 7.37
C ALA A 209 -20.55 -3.71 7.33
N LEU A 210 -19.87 -3.49 8.47
CA LEU A 210 -18.43 -3.69 8.58
C LEU A 210 -18.03 -5.16 8.40
N GLU A 211 -18.78 -6.10 8.98
CA GLU A 211 -18.58 -7.54 8.78
C GLU A 211 -18.70 -7.92 7.30
N ILE A 212 -19.76 -7.46 6.62
CA ILE A 212 -19.97 -7.69 5.19
C ILE A 212 -18.85 -7.04 4.36
N SER A 213 -18.44 -5.80 4.70
CA SER A 213 -17.34 -5.10 4.04
C SER A 213 -16.03 -5.85 4.21
N ALA A 214 -15.71 -6.32 5.42
CA ALA A 214 -14.50 -7.10 5.70
C ALA A 214 -14.50 -8.45 4.98
N ALA A 215 -15.64 -9.12 4.91
CA ALA A 215 -15.79 -10.42 4.24
C ALA A 215 -15.72 -10.32 2.72
N GLY A 216 -16.37 -9.33 2.11
CA GLY A 216 -16.49 -9.21 0.65
C GLY A 216 -15.59 -8.16 -0.01
N GLY A 217 -14.89 -7.33 0.75
CA GLY A 217 -14.11 -6.21 0.21
C GLY A 217 -14.97 -5.05 -0.30
N HIS A 218 -16.19 -4.89 0.24
CA HIS A 218 -17.16 -3.91 -0.26
C HIS A 218 -16.90 -2.51 0.27
N ASN A 219 -16.96 -1.51 -0.61
CA ASN A 219 -16.87 -0.11 -0.26
C ASN A 219 -18.09 0.34 0.55
N LEU A 220 -17.86 1.12 1.62
CA LEU A 220 -18.89 1.48 2.59
C LEU A 220 -18.89 2.98 2.88
N LEU A 221 -20.07 3.60 2.85
CA LEU A 221 -20.30 4.98 3.26
C LEU A 221 -21.10 5.02 4.57
N PHE A 222 -20.51 5.64 5.59
CA PHE A 222 -21.20 6.01 6.82
C PHE A 222 -21.78 7.42 6.69
N TYR A 223 -23.06 7.55 6.93
CA TYR A 223 -23.80 8.79 6.85
C TYR A 223 -24.48 9.07 8.18
N GLY A 224 -24.24 10.24 8.78
CA GLY A 224 -24.84 10.58 10.07
C GLY A 224 -24.24 11.82 10.71
N PRO A 225 -24.82 12.31 11.84
CA PRO A 225 -24.40 13.54 12.49
C PRO A 225 -22.97 13.45 13.05
N PRO A 226 -22.32 14.58 13.35
CA PRO A 226 -21.02 14.60 14.01
C PRO A 226 -21.13 13.97 15.41
N GLY A 227 -20.05 13.32 15.85
CA GLY A 227 -20.03 12.63 17.14
C GLY A 227 -20.81 11.31 17.21
N SER A 228 -21.31 10.77 16.08
CA SER A 228 -22.00 9.47 16.03
C SER A 228 -21.05 8.25 16.02
N GLY A 229 -19.72 8.48 16.06
CA GLY A 229 -18.75 7.39 16.13
C GLY A 229 -18.25 6.84 14.78
N LYS A 230 -18.51 7.53 13.64
CA LYS A 230 -18.11 7.09 12.28
C LYS A 230 -16.62 6.74 12.18
N THR A 231 -15.76 7.59 12.71
CA THR A 231 -14.29 7.40 12.69
C THR A 231 -13.89 6.19 13.53
N TYR A 232 -14.53 6.00 14.69
CA TYR A 232 -14.27 4.86 15.56
C TYR A 232 -14.68 3.54 14.88
N LEU A 233 -15.90 3.50 14.32
CA LEU A 233 -16.41 2.38 13.53
C LEU A 233 -15.48 2.03 12.36
N ALA A 234 -15.04 3.03 11.59
CA ALA A 234 -14.15 2.78 10.45
C ALA A 234 -12.80 2.20 10.88
N LYS A 235 -12.20 2.71 11.97
CA LYS A 235 -10.91 2.21 12.47
C LYS A 235 -11.02 0.81 13.08
N SER A 236 -12.14 0.47 13.69
CA SER A 236 -12.34 -0.84 14.31
C SER A 236 -12.40 -2.01 13.30
N ILE A 237 -12.61 -1.74 12.00
CA ILE A 237 -12.60 -2.79 10.96
C ILE A 237 -11.26 -3.53 10.92
N ALA A 238 -10.16 -2.85 11.27
CA ALA A 238 -8.83 -3.45 11.26
C ALA A 238 -8.74 -4.69 12.18
N GLU A 239 -9.58 -4.74 13.21
CA GLU A 239 -9.61 -5.87 14.14
C GLU A 239 -10.27 -7.12 13.56
N ILE A 240 -11.25 -6.96 12.63
CA ILE A 240 -12.00 -8.06 12.02
C ILE A 240 -11.49 -8.45 10.63
N LEU A 241 -10.55 -7.69 10.06
CA LEU A 241 -9.94 -8.03 8.78
C LEU A 241 -9.00 -9.24 8.92
N PRO A 242 -9.02 -10.17 7.96
CA PRO A 242 -8.04 -11.25 7.93
C PRO A 242 -6.64 -10.71 7.60
N ASP A 243 -5.63 -11.36 8.13
CA ASP A 243 -4.24 -11.07 7.81
C ASP A 243 -3.97 -11.15 6.30
N LEU A 244 -2.91 -10.46 5.87
CA LEU A 244 -2.43 -10.56 4.49
C LEU A 244 -1.87 -11.96 4.21
N GLU A 245 -2.19 -12.49 3.04
CA GLU A 245 -1.49 -13.68 2.52
C GLU A 245 -0.05 -13.31 2.14
N GLU A 246 0.81 -14.33 2.00
CA GLU A 246 2.22 -14.11 1.67
C GLU A 246 2.38 -13.30 0.36
N SER A 247 1.61 -13.62 -0.67
CA SER A 247 1.62 -12.89 -1.95
C SER A 247 1.16 -11.43 -1.80
N GLU A 248 0.08 -11.19 -1.06
CA GLU A 248 -0.44 -9.84 -0.77
C GLU A 248 0.57 -9.04 0.07
N SER A 249 1.19 -9.70 1.05
CA SER A 249 2.20 -9.11 1.92
C SER A 249 3.45 -8.66 1.15
N ILE A 250 3.88 -9.45 0.15
CA ILE A 250 4.97 -9.07 -0.74
C ILE A 250 4.61 -7.82 -1.55
N GLU A 251 3.38 -7.74 -2.10
CA GLU A 251 2.90 -6.56 -2.83
C GLU A 251 2.94 -5.30 -1.96
N VAL A 252 2.43 -5.38 -0.74
CA VAL A 252 2.43 -4.28 0.23
C VAL A 252 3.86 -3.91 0.63
N SER A 253 4.72 -4.88 0.92
CA SER A 253 6.11 -4.65 1.31
C SER A 253 6.91 -3.95 0.20
N LYS A 254 6.70 -4.29 -1.07
CA LYS A 254 7.28 -3.58 -2.23
C LYS A 254 6.93 -2.08 -2.21
N ILE A 255 5.65 -1.77 -2.00
CA ILE A 255 5.16 -0.38 -1.96
C ILE A 255 5.80 0.36 -0.79
N TYR A 256 5.75 -0.22 0.41
CA TYR A 256 6.25 0.44 1.63
C TYR A 256 7.77 0.61 1.63
N SER A 257 8.51 -0.36 1.11
CA SER A 257 9.97 -0.25 0.94
C SER A 257 10.34 0.86 -0.05
N SER A 258 9.59 1.02 -1.16
CA SER A 258 9.88 2.06 -2.16
C SER A 258 9.80 3.50 -1.61
N VAL A 259 9.04 3.73 -0.54
CA VAL A 259 8.87 5.02 0.14
C VAL A 259 9.53 5.09 1.53
N GLY A 260 10.26 4.05 1.93
CA GLY A 260 10.96 4.00 3.22
C GLY A 260 10.05 3.85 4.44
N LEU A 261 8.85 3.33 4.27
CA LEU A 261 7.90 3.07 5.35
C LEU A 261 7.98 1.65 5.92
N LEU A 262 8.79 0.77 5.33
CA LEU A 262 9.01 -0.59 5.81
C LEU A 262 10.10 -0.60 6.89
N LYS A 263 9.79 0.00 8.05
CA LYS A 263 10.74 0.22 9.14
C LYS A 263 10.74 -0.92 10.11
N ASN A 264 11.23 -1.89 10.30
CA ASN A 264 11.24 -2.87 11.40
C ASN A 264 10.29 -4.06 11.25
N SER A 265 10.26 -4.72 10.12
CA SER A 265 9.53 -5.99 10.04
C SER A 265 10.49 -7.16 9.87
N ASN A 266 10.79 -7.88 10.95
CA ASN A 266 11.41 -9.22 10.88
C ASN A 266 10.49 -10.22 10.14
N GLU A 267 9.25 -9.82 9.84
CA GLU A 267 8.26 -10.55 9.07
C GLU A 267 7.63 -9.61 8.02
N TYR A 268 7.18 -10.18 6.89
CA TYR A 268 6.31 -9.45 5.97
C TYR A 268 5.16 -8.78 6.73
N THR A 269 4.75 -7.61 6.30
CA THR A 269 3.58 -6.95 6.89
C THR A 269 2.41 -7.94 6.89
N LYS A 270 2.02 -8.46 8.05
CA LYS A 270 0.86 -9.37 8.16
C LYS A 270 -0.44 -8.58 8.20
N THR A 271 -0.42 -7.43 8.85
CA THR A 271 -1.60 -6.58 9.02
C THR A 271 -1.91 -5.81 7.74
N ARG A 272 -3.19 -5.70 7.41
CA ARG A 272 -3.63 -4.90 6.27
C ARG A 272 -3.42 -3.42 6.52
N PRO A 273 -2.92 -2.65 5.54
CA PRO A 273 -2.76 -1.20 5.67
C PRO A 273 -4.09 -0.51 5.98
N PHE A 274 -4.05 0.45 6.92
CA PHE A 274 -5.15 1.38 7.16
C PHE A 274 -4.65 2.80 6.95
N ARG A 275 -5.14 3.46 5.91
CA ARG A 275 -4.74 4.83 5.54
C ARG A 275 -5.91 5.77 5.77
N ASN A 276 -5.65 6.85 6.53
CA ASN A 276 -6.65 7.88 6.83
C ASN A 276 -6.06 9.27 6.55
N PRO A 277 -5.97 9.67 5.27
CA PRO A 277 -5.48 10.99 4.92
C PRO A 277 -6.46 12.07 5.37
N HIS A 278 -5.92 13.19 5.86
CA HIS A 278 -6.72 14.35 6.23
C HIS A 278 -7.37 14.97 4.96
N HIS A 279 -8.54 15.60 5.09
CA HIS A 279 -9.27 16.18 3.95
C HIS A 279 -8.49 17.29 3.21
N THR A 280 -7.48 17.90 3.85
CA THR A 280 -6.58 18.88 3.23
C THR A 280 -5.48 18.26 2.36
N THR A 281 -5.40 16.92 2.31
CA THR A 281 -4.40 16.20 1.53
C THR A 281 -4.44 16.61 0.05
N SER A 282 -3.27 16.96 -0.50
CA SER A 282 -3.16 17.38 -1.89
C SER A 282 -3.45 16.24 -2.87
N TYR A 283 -3.84 16.61 -4.10
CA TYR A 283 -4.02 15.62 -5.19
C TYR A 283 -2.78 14.74 -5.39
N VAL A 284 -1.58 15.35 -5.36
CA VAL A 284 -0.31 14.62 -5.55
C VAL A 284 -0.03 13.66 -4.38
N SER A 285 -0.31 14.08 -3.14
CA SER A 285 -0.15 13.19 -1.98
C SER A 285 -1.15 12.02 -2.02
N MET A 286 -2.36 12.25 -2.54
CA MET A 286 -3.38 11.21 -2.65
C MET A 286 -3.05 10.19 -3.74
N VAL A 287 -2.74 10.64 -4.95
CA VAL A 287 -2.54 9.79 -6.14
C VAL A 287 -1.10 9.31 -6.27
N GLY A 288 -0.17 10.13 -5.83
CA GLY A 288 1.25 9.96 -6.08
C GLY A 288 1.76 10.96 -7.10
N GLY A 289 3.06 11.15 -7.16
CA GLY A 289 3.71 12.09 -8.08
C GLY A 289 5.16 12.35 -7.70
N GLY A 290 5.70 13.44 -8.19
CA GLY A 290 7.12 13.75 -8.03
C GLY A 290 7.96 13.43 -9.27
N ASN A 291 9.28 13.53 -9.15
CA ASN A 291 10.24 13.16 -10.21
C ASN A 291 11.49 12.54 -9.57
N PRO A 292 11.63 11.21 -9.57
CA PRO A 292 10.68 10.21 -10.09
C PRO A 292 9.35 10.16 -9.31
N PRO A 293 8.26 9.64 -9.91
CA PRO A 293 7.00 9.49 -9.22
C PRO A 293 7.08 8.49 -8.08
N VAL A 294 6.51 8.86 -6.93
CA VAL A 294 6.37 8.01 -5.74
C VAL A 294 4.91 7.68 -5.49
N PRO A 295 4.60 6.53 -4.86
CA PRO A 295 3.24 6.16 -4.46
C PRO A 295 2.57 7.20 -3.57
N GLY A 296 1.26 7.43 -3.78
CA GLY A 296 0.42 8.23 -2.88
C GLY A 296 -0.41 7.38 -1.92
N GLU A 297 -1.27 8.04 -1.11
CA GLU A 297 -2.10 7.40 -0.09
C GLU A 297 -2.99 6.28 -0.64
N ILE A 298 -3.50 6.43 -1.87
CA ILE A 298 -4.32 5.40 -2.53
C ILE A 298 -3.50 4.12 -2.75
N THR A 299 -2.26 4.24 -3.19
CA THR A 299 -1.36 3.08 -3.39
C THR A 299 -0.90 2.52 -2.04
N LEU A 300 -0.63 3.38 -1.05
CA LEU A 300 -0.28 2.96 0.31
C LEU A 300 -1.42 2.19 1.01
N ALA A 301 -2.67 2.38 0.59
CA ALA A 301 -3.82 1.62 1.07
C ALA A 301 -4.00 0.26 0.35
N HIS A 302 -3.12 -0.10 -0.59
CA HIS A 302 -3.22 -1.35 -1.35
C HIS A 302 -3.35 -2.57 -0.45
N ARG A 303 -4.28 -3.49 -0.77
CA ARG A 303 -4.68 -4.68 0.02
C ARG A 303 -5.23 -4.37 1.42
N GLY A 304 -5.57 -3.11 1.68
CA GLY A 304 -6.07 -2.63 2.96
C GLY A 304 -7.26 -1.69 2.82
N ILE A 305 -7.32 -0.72 3.72
CA ILE A 305 -8.41 0.24 3.85
C ILE A 305 -7.91 1.65 3.54
N LEU A 306 -8.65 2.36 2.69
CA LEU A 306 -8.56 3.81 2.56
C LEU A 306 -9.80 4.41 3.26
N PHE A 307 -9.60 5.07 4.38
CA PHE A 307 -10.67 5.76 5.09
C PHE A 307 -10.63 7.26 4.83
N LEU A 308 -11.73 7.79 4.30
CA LEU A 308 -11.91 9.21 4.05
C LEU A 308 -12.96 9.75 5.02
N ASP A 309 -12.49 10.33 6.14
CA ASP A 309 -13.39 11.00 7.06
C ASP A 309 -13.81 12.35 6.46
N GLU A 310 -15.07 12.75 6.74
CA GLU A 310 -15.63 13.98 6.19
C GLU A 310 -15.42 14.10 4.66
N ILE A 311 -15.75 13.04 3.93
CA ILE A 311 -15.46 12.93 2.48
C ILE A 311 -15.94 14.16 1.68
N ASN A 312 -17.01 14.84 2.11
CA ASN A 312 -17.53 16.04 1.46
C ASN A 312 -16.59 17.26 1.59
N GLU A 313 -15.61 17.21 2.51
CA GLU A 313 -14.66 18.32 2.70
C GLU A 313 -13.42 18.20 1.79
N PHE A 314 -13.20 17.04 1.19
CA PHE A 314 -12.11 16.86 0.23
C PHE A 314 -12.32 17.70 -1.03
N PRO A 315 -11.22 18.20 -1.64
CA PRO A 315 -11.28 18.88 -2.93
C PRO A 315 -11.89 17.99 -4.01
N LYS A 316 -12.80 18.51 -4.83
CA LYS A 316 -13.47 17.76 -5.89
C LYS A 316 -12.49 17.00 -6.80
N ARG A 317 -11.35 17.63 -7.15
CA ARG A 317 -10.31 17.02 -7.98
C ARG A 317 -9.71 15.77 -7.32
N THR A 318 -9.53 15.78 -6.00
CA THR A 318 -9.00 14.65 -5.24
C THR A 318 -10.00 13.49 -5.21
N LEU A 319 -11.29 13.79 -5.02
CA LEU A 319 -12.35 12.78 -5.06
C LEU A 319 -12.49 12.16 -6.46
N GLU A 320 -12.48 12.97 -7.52
CA GLU A 320 -12.56 12.48 -8.89
C GLU A 320 -11.40 11.53 -9.25
N ALA A 321 -10.22 11.72 -8.64
CA ALA A 321 -9.08 10.84 -8.83
C ALA A 321 -9.30 9.41 -8.29
N LEU A 322 -10.25 9.20 -7.38
CA LEU A 322 -10.59 7.86 -6.86
C LEU A 322 -11.34 7.00 -7.89
N ARG A 323 -11.92 7.61 -8.95
CA ARG A 323 -12.76 6.88 -9.91
C ARG A 323 -12.00 5.74 -10.59
N GLN A 324 -10.81 6.02 -11.10
CA GLN A 324 -10.00 5.02 -11.78
C GLN A 324 -9.54 3.89 -10.82
N PRO A 325 -8.89 4.17 -9.68
CA PRO A 325 -8.42 3.11 -8.81
C PRO A 325 -9.55 2.25 -8.20
N LEU A 326 -10.75 2.79 -8.01
CA LEU A 326 -11.91 2.01 -7.54
C LEU A 326 -12.44 1.02 -8.59
N GLU A 327 -12.22 1.28 -9.89
CA GLU A 327 -12.62 0.38 -10.98
C GLU A 327 -11.46 -0.50 -11.44
N ASP A 328 -10.34 0.11 -11.79
CA ASP A 328 -9.23 -0.55 -12.47
C ASP A 328 -8.24 -1.22 -11.50
N LYS A 329 -8.29 -0.88 -10.19
CA LYS A 329 -7.39 -1.37 -9.14
C LYS A 329 -5.92 -0.98 -9.36
N PHE A 330 -5.65 0.04 -10.15
CA PHE A 330 -4.33 0.63 -10.35
C PHE A 330 -4.42 2.12 -10.68
N ILE A 331 -3.29 2.81 -10.50
CA ILE A 331 -3.10 4.21 -10.87
C ILE A 331 -1.99 4.29 -11.90
N ASN A 332 -2.24 5.03 -12.98
CA ASN A 332 -1.21 5.37 -13.96
C ASN A 332 -0.76 6.82 -13.77
N ILE A 333 0.55 7.01 -13.59
CA ILE A 333 1.17 8.34 -13.56
C ILE A 333 2.04 8.48 -14.80
N SER A 334 1.56 9.23 -15.78
CA SER A 334 2.29 9.51 -17.02
C SER A 334 3.20 10.73 -16.85
N ARG A 335 4.45 10.64 -17.30
CA ARG A 335 5.43 11.70 -17.44
C ARG A 335 5.99 11.70 -18.85
N LEU A 336 6.62 12.78 -19.27
CA LEU A 336 7.04 13.03 -20.67
C LEU A 336 7.59 11.79 -21.41
N ASN A 337 8.37 10.94 -20.77
CA ASN A 337 8.99 9.77 -21.40
C ASN A 337 8.71 8.44 -20.67
N ASN A 338 7.91 8.44 -19.61
CA ASN A 338 7.70 7.27 -18.78
C ASN A 338 6.27 7.19 -18.25
N SER A 339 5.71 6.00 -18.21
CA SER A 339 4.46 5.69 -17.52
C SER A 339 4.77 4.80 -16.33
N TYR A 340 4.22 5.14 -15.17
CA TYR A 340 4.38 4.38 -13.93
C TYR A 340 3.01 3.84 -13.54
N ARG A 341 2.95 2.54 -13.30
CA ARG A 341 1.73 1.87 -12.86
C ARG A 341 1.88 1.44 -11.41
N PHE A 342 0.99 1.93 -10.54
CA PHE A 342 0.94 1.59 -9.13
C PHE A 342 -0.33 0.80 -8.82
N PRO A 343 -0.24 -0.35 -8.12
CA PRO A 343 -1.41 -1.11 -7.72
C PRO A 343 -2.20 -0.35 -6.66
N SER A 344 -3.53 -0.46 -6.68
CA SER A 344 -4.44 0.26 -5.78
C SER A 344 -5.71 -0.54 -5.49
N SER A 345 -5.57 -1.83 -5.19
CA SER A 345 -6.70 -2.65 -4.74
C SER A 345 -6.91 -2.41 -3.25
N PHE A 346 -7.87 -1.57 -2.89
CA PHE A 346 -8.21 -1.22 -1.51
C PHE A 346 -9.73 -1.24 -1.33
N THR A 347 -10.19 -1.32 -0.08
CA THR A 347 -11.58 -1.09 0.28
C THR A 347 -11.73 0.36 0.75
N LEU A 348 -12.66 1.09 0.14
CA LEU A 348 -12.96 2.46 0.53
C LEU A 348 -13.97 2.46 1.68
N LEU A 349 -13.58 3.04 2.81
CA LEU A 349 -14.52 3.46 3.84
C LEU A 349 -14.64 4.98 3.80
N ALA A 350 -15.84 5.53 3.93
CA ALA A 350 -16.03 6.97 3.92
C ALA A 350 -17.00 7.41 5.01
N GLY A 351 -16.70 8.52 5.66
CA GLY A 351 -17.59 9.21 6.59
C GLY A 351 -18.18 10.46 5.95
N CYS A 352 -19.49 10.64 6.04
CA CYS A 352 -20.21 11.78 5.49
C CYS A 352 -21.15 12.39 6.54
N ASN A 353 -21.16 13.71 6.64
CA ASN A 353 -22.16 14.43 7.41
C ASN A 353 -23.38 14.79 6.53
N PRO A 354 -24.60 14.91 7.08
CA PRO A 354 -25.81 15.17 6.29
C PRO A 354 -25.89 16.61 5.74
N CYS A 355 -25.17 17.54 6.35
CA CYS A 355 -25.08 18.95 5.93
C CYS A 355 -23.82 19.57 6.54
N PRO A 356 -23.43 20.81 6.18
CA PRO A 356 -22.25 21.47 6.76
C PRO A 356 -22.27 21.60 8.29
N CYS A 357 -23.44 21.80 8.91
CA CYS A 357 -23.54 21.82 10.38
C CYS A 357 -23.68 20.42 10.99
N GLY A 358 -23.98 19.39 10.18
CA GLY A 358 -24.11 18.00 10.58
C GLY A 358 -25.47 17.61 11.20
N TYR A 359 -26.38 18.56 11.40
CA TYR A 359 -27.64 18.32 12.16
C TYR A 359 -28.90 18.35 11.30
N LEU A 360 -28.81 18.06 9.99
CA LEU A 360 -29.96 18.02 9.10
C LEU A 360 -31.06 17.10 9.67
N GLY A 361 -32.31 17.54 9.62
CA GLY A 361 -33.47 16.80 10.17
C GLY A 361 -33.72 17.03 11.67
N THR A 362 -32.89 17.83 12.36
CA THR A 362 -33.07 18.19 13.76
C THR A 362 -33.34 19.69 13.93
N ASN A 363 -33.90 20.09 15.07
CA ASN A 363 -34.11 21.51 15.41
C ASN A 363 -32.82 22.31 15.57
N ARG A 364 -31.65 21.66 15.56
CA ARG A 364 -30.32 22.30 15.61
C ARG A 364 -29.79 22.70 14.24
N CYS A 365 -30.43 22.25 13.16
CA CYS A 365 -29.97 22.55 11.82
C CYS A 365 -30.36 23.95 11.37
N GLY A 366 -29.37 24.81 11.15
CA GLY A 366 -29.56 26.15 10.58
C GLY A 366 -29.27 26.25 9.07
N CYS A 367 -29.03 25.14 8.39
CA CYS A 367 -28.66 25.14 6.98
C CYS A 367 -29.87 25.34 6.07
N SER A 368 -29.78 26.30 5.13
CA SER A 368 -30.81 26.44 4.10
C SER A 368 -30.80 25.27 3.12
N PRO A 369 -31.93 24.90 2.50
CA PRO A 369 -32.01 23.79 1.52
C PRO A 369 -30.99 23.93 0.37
N LYS A 370 -30.72 25.16 -0.07
CA LYS A 370 -29.73 25.44 -1.12
C LYS A 370 -28.30 25.12 -0.68
N VAL A 371 -27.95 25.36 0.59
CA VAL A 371 -26.65 25.04 1.16
C VAL A 371 -26.49 23.53 1.32
N VAL A 372 -27.53 22.84 1.81
CA VAL A 372 -27.54 21.37 1.92
C VAL A 372 -27.35 20.74 0.55
N LYS A 373 -28.12 21.14 -0.45
CA LYS A 373 -28.02 20.63 -1.82
C LYS A 373 -26.59 20.81 -2.38
N ARG A 374 -25.99 21.99 -2.24
CA ARG A 374 -24.61 22.25 -2.69
C ARG A 374 -23.60 21.39 -1.96
N TYR A 375 -23.84 21.09 -0.69
CA TYR A 375 -22.96 20.25 0.12
C TYR A 375 -23.02 18.78 -0.31
N THR A 376 -24.21 18.22 -0.51
CA THR A 376 -24.40 16.85 -0.96
C THR A 376 -23.92 16.63 -2.40
N GLU A 377 -24.10 17.64 -3.27
CA GLU A 377 -23.62 17.60 -4.67
C GLU A 377 -22.08 17.58 -4.81
N LYS A 378 -21.30 17.86 -3.73
CA LYS A 378 -19.85 17.67 -3.74
C LYS A 378 -19.48 16.17 -3.96
N LEU A 379 -20.26 15.25 -3.38
CA LEU A 379 -20.18 13.83 -3.71
C LEU A 379 -20.92 13.59 -5.01
N SER A 380 -20.16 13.49 -6.10
CA SER A 380 -20.75 13.25 -7.41
C SER A 380 -21.42 11.88 -7.48
N GLY A 381 -22.54 11.78 -8.22
CA GLY A 381 -23.22 10.51 -8.48
C GLY A 381 -22.26 9.38 -8.89
N PRO A 382 -21.31 9.63 -9.81
CA PRO A 382 -20.32 8.63 -10.20
C PRO A 382 -19.45 8.09 -9.07
N ILE A 383 -19.17 8.84 -8.01
CA ILE A 383 -18.41 8.33 -6.84
C ILE A 383 -19.34 7.50 -5.95
N LEU A 384 -20.55 8.00 -5.68
CA LEU A 384 -21.57 7.27 -4.93
C LEU A 384 -21.92 5.93 -5.59
N ASP A 385 -21.98 5.91 -6.94
CA ASP A 385 -22.17 4.69 -7.70
C ASP A 385 -21.04 3.68 -7.54
N ARG A 386 -19.87 4.07 -7.02
CA ARG A 386 -18.73 3.16 -6.75
C ARG A 386 -18.69 2.66 -5.31
N ILE A 387 -19.49 3.23 -4.43
CA ILE A 387 -19.66 2.74 -3.07
C ILE A 387 -20.75 1.67 -3.06
N ASP A 388 -20.50 0.53 -2.43
CA ASP A 388 -21.39 -0.64 -2.50
C ASP A 388 -22.51 -0.57 -1.48
N MET A 389 -22.21 -0.10 -0.28
CA MET A 389 -23.12 -0.04 0.85
C MET A 389 -23.14 1.36 1.47
N HIS A 390 -24.34 1.82 1.82
CA HIS A 390 -24.58 3.08 2.53
C HIS A 390 -25.28 2.75 3.85
N VAL A 391 -24.75 3.26 4.97
CA VAL A 391 -25.29 2.98 6.31
C VAL A 391 -25.52 4.28 7.05
N HIS A 392 -26.73 4.47 7.54
CA HIS A 392 -27.06 5.56 8.44
C HIS A 392 -26.58 5.24 9.85
N ILE A 393 -25.93 6.20 10.49
CA ILE A 393 -25.41 6.09 11.85
C ILE A 393 -26.06 7.16 12.71
N ASP A 394 -26.87 6.72 13.66
CA ASP A 394 -27.53 7.58 14.63
C ASP A 394 -26.59 7.92 15.81
N GLN A 395 -26.92 8.97 16.55
CA GLN A 395 -26.28 9.21 17.84
C GLN A 395 -26.76 8.18 18.85
N VAL A 396 -25.84 7.56 19.55
CA VAL A 396 -26.17 6.64 20.66
C VAL A 396 -26.69 7.46 21.83
N GLU A 397 -27.81 7.05 22.41
CA GLU A 397 -28.37 7.70 23.59
C GLU A 397 -27.38 7.69 24.76
N ILE A 398 -27.20 8.83 25.41
CA ILE A 398 -26.27 9.00 26.54
C ILE A 398 -26.56 7.99 27.66
N ALA A 399 -27.82 7.62 27.86
CA ALA A 399 -28.21 6.61 28.84
C ALA A 399 -27.57 5.24 28.59
N ARG A 400 -27.45 4.83 27.33
CA ARG A 400 -26.76 3.58 26.95
C ARG A 400 -25.25 3.67 27.12
N LEU A 401 -24.67 4.88 26.91
CA LEU A 401 -23.24 5.13 27.11
C LEU A 401 -22.86 5.13 28.61
N ALA A 402 -23.79 5.49 29.49
CA ALA A 402 -23.57 5.53 30.94
C ALA A 402 -23.65 4.16 31.63
N ASP A 403 -24.13 3.13 30.95
CA ASP A 403 -24.25 1.79 31.50
C ASP A 403 -22.96 0.97 31.26
N PHE A 404 -21.88 1.39 31.92
CA PHE A 404 -20.55 0.78 31.82
C PHE A 404 -20.48 -0.71 32.25
N ARG A 405 -21.55 -1.30 32.82
CA ARG A 405 -21.56 -2.67 33.33
C ARG A 405 -22.05 -3.71 32.33
N ASN A 406 -22.73 -3.28 31.27
CA ASN A 406 -23.33 -4.15 30.25
C ASN A 406 -22.59 -4.06 28.91
N PHE A 407 -21.28 -3.87 28.91
CA PHE A 407 -20.45 -4.13 27.74
C PHE A 407 -20.44 -5.64 27.51
N ASN A 408 -21.54 -6.16 26.95
CA ASN A 408 -21.51 -7.50 26.40
C ASN A 408 -20.53 -7.50 25.25
N ASP A 409 -19.49 -8.31 25.39
CA ASP A 409 -18.62 -8.70 24.31
C ASP A 409 -19.48 -9.05 23.10
N SER A 410 -19.61 -8.13 22.14
CA SER A 410 -19.94 -8.53 20.79
C SER A 410 -18.97 -9.64 20.50
N ASN A 411 -19.46 -10.84 20.16
CA ASN A 411 -18.63 -12.03 20.03
C ASN A 411 -17.68 -11.84 18.84
N ILE A 412 -16.66 -10.99 19.04
CA ILE A 412 -15.71 -10.56 18.03
C ILE A 412 -15.00 -11.76 17.41
N ASP A 413 -14.72 -12.78 18.23
CA ASP A 413 -14.09 -14.01 17.76
C ASP A 413 -15.01 -14.76 16.79
N GLN A 414 -16.33 -14.68 17.00
CA GLN A 414 -17.29 -15.26 16.07
C GLN A 414 -17.35 -14.46 14.77
N ILE A 415 -17.34 -13.12 14.84
CA ILE A 415 -17.30 -12.25 13.65
C ILE A 415 -16.03 -12.50 12.85
N LYS A 416 -14.85 -12.57 13.50
CA LYS A 416 -13.58 -12.92 12.85
C LYS A 416 -13.66 -14.29 12.16
N LYS A 417 -14.21 -15.30 12.83
CA LYS A 417 -14.38 -16.65 12.25
C LYS A 417 -15.31 -16.62 11.03
N ASN A 418 -16.43 -15.91 11.12
CA ASN A 418 -17.35 -15.78 10.00
C ASN A 418 -16.69 -15.11 8.79
N VAL A 419 -15.95 -14.02 9.01
CA VAL A 419 -15.21 -13.30 7.96
C VAL A 419 -14.16 -14.20 7.32
N LEU A 420 -13.37 -14.93 8.13
CA LEU A 420 -12.37 -15.88 7.64
C LEU A 420 -13.01 -16.98 6.80
N SER A 421 -14.08 -17.62 7.30
CA SER A 421 -14.80 -18.68 6.59
C SER A 421 -15.36 -18.18 5.24
N ALA A 422 -15.99 -17.00 5.23
CA ALA A 422 -16.49 -16.39 3.99
C ALA A 422 -15.36 -16.12 2.98
N ARG A 423 -14.20 -15.65 3.44
CA ARG A 423 -13.02 -15.43 2.59
C ARG A 423 -12.44 -16.73 2.04
N GLU A 424 -12.42 -17.81 2.82
CA GLU A 424 -11.99 -19.14 2.35
C GLU A 424 -12.93 -19.69 1.26
N ILE A 425 -14.26 -19.53 1.43
CA ILE A 425 -15.26 -19.90 0.40
C ILE A 425 -14.98 -19.11 -0.89
N GLN A 426 -14.76 -17.80 -0.81
CA GLN A 426 -14.45 -16.95 -1.97
C GLN A 426 -13.13 -17.37 -2.63
N ARG A 427 -12.08 -17.61 -1.86
CA ARG A 427 -10.79 -18.07 -2.35
C ARG A 427 -10.92 -19.40 -3.10
N SER A 428 -11.65 -20.36 -2.56
CA SER A 428 -11.93 -21.64 -3.20
C SER A 428 -12.70 -21.47 -4.51
N ARG A 429 -13.70 -20.59 -4.51
CA ARG A 429 -14.56 -20.30 -5.67
C ARG A 429 -13.80 -19.65 -6.82
N TYR A 430 -12.87 -18.74 -6.52
CA TYR A 430 -12.13 -17.95 -7.52
C TYR A 430 -10.73 -18.48 -7.81
N LYS A 431 -10.41 -19.68 -7.31
CA LYS A 431 -9.11 -20.30 -7.54
C LYS A 431 -8.79 -20.43 -9.03
N GLY A 432 -7.67 -19.86 -9.46
CA GLY A 432 -7.24 -19.87 -10.86
C GLY A 432 -7.77 -18.71 -11.71
N ILE A 433 -8.56 -17.80 -11.15
CA ILE A 433 -9.00 -16.58 -11.83
C ILE A 433 -8.11 -15.42 -11.37
N ASN A 434 -7.31 -14.90 -12.29
CA ASN A 434 -6.42 -13.78 -11.98
C ASN A 434 -7.22 -12.53 -11.59
N GLN A 435 -6.72 -11.77 -10.60
CA GLN A 435 -7.24 -10.47 -10.15
C GLN A 435 -8.54 -10.51 -9.33
N ILE A 436 -9.16 -11.67 -9.08
CA ILE A 436 -10.34 -11.78 -8.23
C ILE A 436 -9.95 -12.44 -6.91
N SER A 437 -10.05 -11.70 -5.81
CA SER A 437 -9.81 -12.21 -4.46
C SER A 437 -11.07 -12.19 -3.60
N THR A 438 -12.03 -11.31 -3.92
CA THR A 438 -13.25 -11.11 -3.15
C THR A 438 -14.47 -10.91 -4.04
N ASN A 439 -15.65 -11.02 -3.45
CA ASN A 439 -16.92 -10.81 -4.20
C ASN A 439 -17.02 -9.38 -4.79
N SER A 440 -16.39 -8.38 -4.18
CA SER A 440 -16.40 -7.01 -4.72
C SER A 440 -15.63 -6.89 -6.04
N ASP A 441 -14.65 -7.77 -6.27
CA ASP A 441 -13.81 -7.73 -7.47
C ASP A 441 -14.49 -8.29 -8.72
N LEU A 442 -15.63 -9.00 -8.56
CA LEU A 442 -16.34 -9.62 -9.69
C LEU A 442 -16.74 -8.58 -10.74
N GLY A 443 -16.41 -8.83 -11.99
CA GLY A 443 -16.92 -8.11 -13.14
C GLY A 443 -18.34 -8.58 -13.55
N PHE A 444 -18.83 -8.09 -14.68
CA PHE A 444 -20.15 -8.44 -15.19
C PHE A 444 -20.29 -9.95 -15.48
N GLU A 445 -19.34 -10.51 -16.20
CA GLU A 445 -19.37 -11.92 -16.60
C GLU A 445 -19.19 -12.85 -15.39
N GLU A 446 -18.34 -12.48 -14.45
CA GLU A 446 -18.09 -13.26 -13.23
C GLU A 446 -19.32 -13.25 -12.30
N VAL A 447 -20.02 -12.12 -12.18
CA VAL A 447 -21.29 -12.08 -11.43
C VAL A 447 -22.30 -13.04 -12.03
N LYS A 448 -22.42 -13.10 -13.36
CA LYS A 448 -23.31 -14.02 -14.06
C LYS A 448 -22.96 -15.48 -13.78
N LEU A 449 -21.66 -15.80 -13.72
CA LEU A 449 -21.16 -17.16 -13.50
C LEU A 449 -21.29 -17.61 -12.02
N PHE A 450 -20.98 -16.72 -11.08
CA PHE A 450 -20.75 -17.07 -9.67
C PHE A 450 -21.84 -16.62 -8.70
N SER A 451 -22.81 -15.82 -9.12
CA SER A 451 -23.85 -15.33 -8.21
C SER A 451 -24.77 -16.46 -7.70
N ASN A 452 -25.09 -17.43 -8.54
CA ASN A 452 -25.94 -18.58 -8.18
C ASN A 452 -27.21 -18.17 -7.38
N ILE A 453 -28.07 -17.34 -7.99
CA ILE A 453 -29.25 -16.74 -7.35
C ILE A 453 -30.44 -17.67 -7.49
N LYS A 454 -31.16 -17.91 -6.38
CA LYS A 454 -32.44 -18.64 -6.41
C LYS A 454 -33.49 -17.86 -7.20
N PRO A 455 -34.44 -18.55 -7.92
CA PRO A 455 -35.47 -17.88 -8.72
C PRO A 455 -36.32 -16.90 -7.94
N GLU A 456 -36.65 -17.23 -6.69
CA GLU A 456 -37.48 -16.42 -5.77
C GLU A 456 -36.71 -15.11 -5.43
N ALA A 457 -35.46 -15.22 -5.06
CA ALA A 457 -34.56 -14.08 -4.77
C ALA A 457 -34.40 -13.16 -5.98
N LEU A 458 -34.29 -13.73 -7.19
CA LEU A 458 -34.23 -12.95 -8.43
C LEU A 458 -35.53 -12.17 -8.70
N GLN A 459 -36.69 -12.73 -8.37
CA GLN A 459 -37.99 -12.03 -8.50
C GLN A 459 -38.06 -10.83 -7.55
N ILE A 460 -37.60 -10.98 -6.30
CA ILE A 460 -37.51 -9.87 -5.34
C ILE A 460 -36.63 -8.76 -5.89
N LEU A 461 -35.46 -9.12 -6.39
CA LEU A 461 -34.52 -8.15 -6.94
C LEU A 461 -35.10 -7.40 -8.16
N LYS A 462 -35.79 -8.09 -9.08
CA LYS A 462 -36.50 -7.48 -10.22
C LYS A 462 -37.60 -6.53 -9.75
N LYS A 463 -38.38 -6.91 -8.76
CA LYS A 463 -39.46 -6.05 -8.19
C LYS A 463 -38.87 -4.79 -7.52
N ALA A 464 -37.77 -4.94 -6.78
CA ALA A 464 -37.09 -3.81 -6.14
C ALA A 464 -36.50 -2.82 -7.17
N THR A 465 -35.86 -3.34 -8.22
CA THR A 465 -35.28 -2.50 -9.29
C THR A 465 -36.33 -1.69 -10.04
N SER A 466 -37.50 -2.26 -10.29
CA SER A 466 -38.58 -1.54 -10.97
C SER A 466 -39.22 -0.43 -10.10
N LYS A 467 -39.26 -0.61 -8.77
CA LYS A 467 -39.83 0.37 -7.84
C LYS A 467 -38.89 1.55 -7.52
N ILE A 468 -37.58 1.29 -7.36
CA ILE A 468 -36.62 2.22 -6.82
C ILE A 468 -35.74 2.88 -7.92
N GLN A 469 -35.98 2.57 -9.21
CA GLN A 469 -35.18 3.06 -10.36
C GLN A 469 -33.65 2.85 -10.18
N ILE A 470 -33.27 1.65 -9.76
CA ILE A 470 -31.88 1.28 -9.50
C ILE A 470 -31.10 1.23 -10.82
N SER A 471 -29.92 1.86 -10.87
CA SER A 471 -29.03 1.78 -12.04
C SER A 471 -28.50 0.35 -12.26
N ASN A 472 -28.10 0.02 -13.50
CA ASN A 472 -27.51 -1.28 -13.80
C ASN A 472 -26.30 -1.58 -12.91
N ARG A 473 -25.45 -0.58 -12.62
CA ARG A 473 -24.31 -0.73 -11.69
C ARG A 473 -24.76 -1.09 -10.29
N SER A 474 -25.76 -0.40 -9.77
CA SER A 474 -26.33 -0.67 -8.45
C SER A 474 -26.93 -2.07 -8.35
N PHE A 475 -27.55 -2.55 -9.44
CA PHE A 475 -28.05 -3.93 -9.50
C PHE A 475 -26.93 -4.95 -9.26
N PHE A 476 -25.81 -4.85 -10.00
CA PHE A 476 -24.68 -5.77 -9.81
C PHE A 476 -24.05 -5.67 -8.43
N LYS A 477 -24.00 -4.48 -7.84
CA LYS A 477 -23.50 -4.30 -6.47
C LYS A 477 -24.37 -4.99 -5.44
N ILE A 478 -25.69 -4.87 -5.54
CA ILE A 478 -26.63 -5.59 -4.68
C ILE A 478 -26.38 -7.11 -4.80
N VAL A 479 -26.20 -7.63 -6.00
CA VAL A 479 -25.92 -9.06 -6.21
C VAL A 479 -24.61 -9.47 -5.54
N LYS A 480 -23.54 -8.68 -5.68
CA LYS A 480 -22.23 -8.94 -5.04
C LYS A 480 -22.33 -8.94 -3.51
N VAL A 481 -23.04 -7.95 -2.94
CA VAL A 481 -23.28 -7.85 -1.49
C VAL A 481 -24.12 -9.04 -1.03
N SER A 482 -25.21 -9.40 -1.75
CA SER A 482 -26.03 -10.58 -1.45
C SER A 482 -25.21 -11.87 -1.47
N ARG A 483 -24.25 -12.00 -2.41
CA ARG A 483 -23.35 -13.17 -2.46
C ARG A 483 -22.48 -13.23 -1.20
N THR A 484 -21.97 -12.09 -0.73
CA THR A 484 -21.16 -12.02 0.48
C THR A 484 -21.99 -12.36 1.73
N ILE A 485 -23.22 -11.88 1.82
CA ILE A 485 -24.15 -12.22 2.92
C ILE A 485 -24.42 -13.72 2.95
N SER A 486 -24.65 -14.33 1.77
CA SER A 486 -24.83 -15.79 1.67
C SER A 486 -23.57 -16.57 2.04
N ASP A 487 -22.37 -16.06 1.68
CA ASP A 487 -21.09 -16.67 2.08
C ASP A 487 -20.88 -16.62 3.59
N LEU A 488 -21.25 -15.50 4.24
CA LEU A 488 -21.21 -15.35 5.70
C LEU A 488 -22.20 -16.31 6.40
N ALA A 489 -23.31 -16.63 5.76
CA ALA A 489 -24.29 -17.60 6.25
C ALA A 489 -23.92 -19.06 5.89
N GLY A 490 -22.84 -19.29 5.14
CA GLY A 490 -22.45 -20.62 4.66
C GLY A 490 -23.37 -21.18 3.56
N GLU A 491 -24.15 -20.33 2.89
CA GLU A 491 -25.11 -20.75 1.87
C GLU A 491 -24.48 -20.79 0.49
N HIS A 492 -24.72 -21.89 -0.27
CA HIS A 492 -24.20 -22.01 -1.64
C HIS A 492 -24.95 -21.15 -2.66
N GLN A 493 -26.20 -20.80 -2.40
CA GLN A 493 -27.04 -20.01 -3.29
C GLN A 493 -27.50 -18.72 -2.60
N ILE A 494 -27.64 -17.65 -3.38
CA ILE A 494 -28.21 -16.40 -2.88
C ILE A 494 -29.70 -16.61 -2.63
N GLY A 495 -30.11 -16.51 -1.37
CA GLY A 495 -31.50 -16.61 -0.91
C GLY A 495 -32.20 -15.26 -0.87
N GLU A 496 -33.51 -15.29 -0.54
CA GLU A 496 -34.36 -14.09 -0.40
C GLU A 496 -33.86 -13.18 0.73
N SER A 497 -33.48 -13.75 1.87
CA SER A 497 -32.97 -13.02 3.04
C SER A 497 -31.74 -12.20 2.70
N SER A 498 -30.80 -12.79 1.95
CA SER A 498 -29.56 -12.13 1.55
C SER A 498 -29.80 -10.95 0.59
N VAL A 499 -30.79 -11.09 -0.32
CA VAL A 499 -31.18 -10.00 -1.22
C VAL A 499 -31.88 -8.88 -0.47
N LEU A 500 -32.78 -9.20 0.45
CA LEU A 500 -33.50 -8.21 1.26
C LEU A 500 -32.56 -7.43 2.17
N GLU A 501 -31.59 -8.10 2.80
CA GLU A 501 -30.56 -7.43 3.60
C GLU A 501 -29.67 -6.52 2.73
N ALA A 502 -29.21 -6.99 1.57
CA ALA A 502 -28.38 -6.20 0.66
C ALA A 502 -29.10 -4.96 0.13
N LEU A 503 -30.40 -5.03 -0.10
CA LEU A 503 -31.22 -3.90 -0.52
C LEU A 503 -31.26 -2.79 0.55
N GLN A 504 -31.24 -3.13 1.84
CA GLN A 504 -31.28 -2.14 2.92
C GLN A 504 -30.06 -1.21 2.88
N TYR A 505 -28.92 -1.69 2.43
CA TYR A 505 -27.68 -0.89 2.30
C TYR A 505 -27.68 0.03 1.06
N ARG A 506 -28.72 -0.01 0.23
CA ARG A 506 -28.80 0.78 -1.02
C ARG A 506 -29.90 1.84 -1.04
N ILE A 507 -30.84 1.76 -0.09
CA ILE A 507 -32.04 2.62 -0.05
C ILE A 507 -31.72 4.05 0.42
N LEU A 508 -30.55 4.29 1.01
CA LEU A 508 -30.10 5.63 1.39
C LEU A 508 -29.65 6.41 0.14
N THR A 509 -30.61 6.91 -0.62
CA THR A 509 -30.34 8.05 -1.48
C THR A 509 -30.05 9.25 -0.58
N LEU A 510 -28.98 9.97 -0.87
CA LEU A 510 -28.65 11.25 -0.21
C LEU A 510 -29.68 12.34 -0.57
N ASP A 511 -30.87 11.96 -1.01
CA ASP A 511 -31.96 12.86 -1.34
C ASP A 511 -32.70 13.22 -0.06
N PRO A 512 -32.72 14.51 0.35
CA PRO A 512 -33.45 14.95 1.53
C PRO A 512 -34.95 14.66 1.51
N GLN A 513 -35.54 14.33 0.35
CA GLN A 513 -36.96 14.02 0.20
C GLN A 513 -37.34 12.62 0.68
N TYR A 514 -36.37 11.70 0.86
CA TYR A 514 -36.62 10.33 1.32
C TYR A 514 -36.31 10.07 2.80
N ASN A 515 -35.94 11.12 3.57
CA ASN A 515 -35.60 11.03 4.99
C ASN A 515 -36.76 11.44 5.90
N TYR A 516 -38.03 11.00 5.61
CA TYR A 516 -39.19 11.13 6.51
C TYR A 516 -39.89 9.81 6.68
#